data_e388ea6019851988f7bd58581b64eb33
#
_entry.id   e388ea6019851988f7bd58581b64eb33
#
_cell.length_a   1.000
_cell.length_b   1.000
_cell.length_c   1.000
_cell.angle_alpha   90.00
_cell.angle_beta   90.00
_cell.angle_gamma   90.00
#
_symmetry.space_group_name_H-M   'P 1'
#
loop_
_entity.id
_entity.type
_entity.pdbx_description
1 polymer ?
#
loop_
_entity_poly.entity_id
_entity_poly.type
_entity_poly.pdbx_seq_one_letter_code
_entity_poly.pdbx_strand_id
1 'polypeptide(L)'
;GLKVGYIRQLEPNIHGGAKYMRWMIDHYYADEPMTALDKALFSFASYNAGPARVARLRAETKKRGMDPNVWFHNVEYVAAEKIGPETVTYVGNIYKYYIAYKLVMEQMQLRQKASEALQQQEKVSAAKKS
;
A
#
# COMPACT_ATOMS: atom_id res chain seq x y z
N GLY A 1 18.98 2.24 2.54
CA GLY A 1 18.15 3.31 2.02
C GLY A 1 17.92 3.18 0.53
N LEU A 2 16.78 3.61 0.11
CA LEU A 2 16.38 3.55 -1.28
C LEU A 2 17.04 4.68 -2.07
N LYS A 3 17.64 4.34 -3.17
CA LYS A 3 18.31 5.33 -4.05
C LYS A 3 17.27 6.30 -4.61
N VAL A 4 17.63 7.59 -4.63
CA VAL A 4 16.76 8.67 -5.16
C VAL A 4 16.26 8.36 -6.58
N GLY A 5 17.09 7.70 -7.41
CA GLY A 5 16.69 7.27 -8.75
C GLY A 5 15.56 6.25 -8.79
N TYR A 6 15.48 5.39 -7.79
CA TYR A 6 14.39 4.41 -7.67
C TYR A 6 13.05 5.11 -7.34
N ILE A 7 13.09 6.13 -6.49
CA ILE A 7 11.92 6.95 -6.16
C ILE A 7 11.44 7.71 -7.40
N ARG A 8 12.35 8.27 -8.20
CA ARG A 8 12.01 8.97 -9.45
C ARG A 8 11.39 8.05 -10.50
N GLN A 9 11.80 6.78 -10.53
CA GLN A 9 11.19 5.78 -11.41
C GLN A 9 9.79 5.37 -10.94
N LEU A 10 9.53 5.44 -9.64
CA LEU A 10 8.22 5.10 -9.08
C LEU A 10 7.20 6.23 -9.26
N GLU A 11 7.62 7.51 -9.25
CA GLU A 11 6.70 8.64 -9.38
C GLU A 11 5.82 8.63 -10.64
N PRO A 12 6.35 8.43 -11.85
CA PRO A 12 5.49 8.34 -13.05
C PRO A 12 4.64 7.08 -13.06
N ASN A 13 5.11 6.00 -12.40
CA ASN A 13 4.42 4.73 -12.36
C ASN A 13 3.40 4.63 -11.23
N ILE A 14 3.41 5.54 -10.26
CA ILE A 14 2.47 5.51 -9.14
C ILE A 14 1.02 5.64 -9.63
N HIS A 15 0.72 6.53 -10.58
CA HIS A 15 -0.63 6.65 -11.12
C HIS A 15 -1.06 5.42 -11.92
N GLY A 16 -0.23 4.92 -12.81
CA GLY A 16 -0.48 3.68 -13.53
C GLY A 16 -0.48 2.47 -12.62
N GLY A 17 0.47 2.44 -11.67
CA GLY A 17 0.58 1.41 -10.66
C GLY A 17 -0.61 1.37 -9.71
N ALA A 18 -1.11 2.55 -9.29
CA ALA A 18 -2.28 2.65 -8.41
C ALA A 18 -3.55 2.13 -9.09
N LYS A 19 -3.74 2.43 -10.37
CA LYS A 19 -4.86 1.90 -11.16
C LYS A 19 -4.78 0.39 -11.31
N TYR A 20 -3.58 -0.12 -11.59
CA TYR A 20 -3.34 -1.55 -11.75
C TYR A 20 -3.54 -2.29 -10.42
N MET A 21 -3.09 -1.70 -9.32
CA MET A 21 -3.28 -2.23 -7.97
C MET A 21 -4.75 -2.30 -7.60
N ARG A 22 -5.51 -1.24 -7.88
CA ARG A 22 -6.96 -1.23 -7.65
C ARG A 22 -7.64 -2.32 -8.48
N TRP A 23 -7.24 -2.46 -9.74
CA TRP A 23 -7.76 -3.51 -10.60
C TRP A 23 -7.46 -4.90 -10.04
N MET A 24 -6.23 -5.13 -9.55
CA MET A 24 -5.85 -6.41 -8.94
C MET A 24 -6.66 -6.68 -7.67
N ILE A 25 -6.80 -5.67 -6.80
CA ILE A 25 -7.60 -5.79 -5.58
C ILE A 25 -9.04 -6.18 -5.95
N ASP A 26 -9.65 -5.46 -6.88
CA ASP A 26 -11.03 -5.68 -7.28
C ASP A 26 -11.23 -7.02 -7.97
N HIS A 27 -10.25 -7.45 -8.76
CA HIS A 27 -10.35 -8.68 -9.55
C HIS A 27 -10.05 -9.95 -8.73
N TYR A 28 -9.03 -9.90 -7.86
CA TYR A 28 -8.55 -11.10 -7.16
C TYR A 28 -8.89 -11.13 -5.66
N TYR A 29 -9.03 -9.97 -5.02
CA TYR A 29 -9.09 -9.90 -3.55
C TYR A 29 -10.31 -9.18 -2.99
N ALA A 30 -11.20 -8.64 -3.82
CA ALA A 30 -12.37 -7.88 -3.36
C ALA A 30 -13.24 -8.68 -2.38
N ASP A 31 -13.50 -9.94 -2.70
CA ASP A 31 -14.39 -10.81 -1.92
C ASP A 31 -13.66 -11.62 -0.84
N GLU A 32 -12.35 -11.44 -0.73
CA GLU A 32 -11.57 -12.15 0.28
C GLU A 32 -11.71 -11.50 1.65
N PRO A 33 -11.77 -12.30 2.74
CA PRO A 33 -11.90 -11.76 4.10
C PRO A 33 -10.56 -11.21 4.61
N MET A 34 -10.06 -10.19 3.95
CA MET A 34 -8.79 -9.54 4.25
C MET A 34 -9.01 -8.10 4.67
N THR A 35 -8.09 -7.58 5.49
CA THR A 35 -8.04 -6.13 5.75
C THR A 35 -7.66 -5.39 4.46
N ALA A 36 -7.95 -4.09 4.41
CA ALA A 36 -7.54 -3.25 3.28
C ALA A 36 -6.02 -3.29 3.07
N LEU A 37 -5.25 -3.31 4.16
CA LEU A 37 -3.80 -3.43 4.11
C LEU A 37 -3.37 -4.74 3.46
N ASP A 38 -3.93 -5.87 3.89
CA ASP A 38 -3.56 -7.17 3.33
C ASP A 38 -3.94 -7.29 1.85
N LYS A 39 -5.09 -6.75 1.44
CA LYS A 39 -5.47 -6.70 0.02
C LYS A 39 -4.40 -5.97 -0.80
N ALA A 40 -3.86 -4.86 -0.28
CA ALA A 40 -2.77 -4.14 -0.93
C ALA A 40 -1.48 -4.97 -0.96
N LEU A 41 -1.11 -5.59 0.16
CA LEU A 41 0.13 -6.39 0.25
C LEU A 41 0.08 -7.61 -0.69
N PHE A 42 -1.05 -8.32 -0.75
CA PHE A 42 -1.23 -9.44 -1.67
C PHE A 42 -1.22 -8.97 -3.13
N SER A 43 -1.73 -7.78 -3.40
CA SER A 43 -1.66 -7.20 -4.75
C SER A 43 -0.23 -6.86 -5.14
N PHE A 44 0.58 -6.34 -4.22
CA PHE A 44 2.01 -6.12 -4.45
C PHE A 44 2.73 -7.43 -4.74
N ALA A 45 2.48 -8.46 -3.94
CA ALA A 45 3.06 -9.78 -4.14
C ALA A 45 2.63 -10.38 -5.49
N SER A 46 1.36 -10.24 -5.84
CA SER A 46 0.81 -10.75 -7.11
C SER A 46 1.39 -10.01 -8.32
N TYR A 47 1.65 -8.72 -8.19
CA TYR A 47 2.34 -7.95 -9.23
C TYR A 47 3.75 -8.46 -9.47
N ASN A 48 4.49 -8.76 -8.40
CA ASN A 48 5.88 -9.21 -8.48
C ASN A 48 6.00 -10.69 -8.88
N ALA A 49 5.23 -11.57 -8.25
CA ALA A 49 5.38 -13.02 -8.40
C ALA A 49 4.32 -13.67 -9.30
N GLY A 50 3.25 -12.96 -9.61
CA GLY A 50 2.11 -13.47 -10.36
C GLY A 50 0.98 -13.96 -9.43
N PRO A 51 -0.28 -13.69 -9.80
CA PRO A 51 -1.44 -14.02 -8.95
C PRO A 51 -1.62 -15.52 -8.74
N ALA A 52 -1.32 -16.35 -9.72
CA ALA A 52 -1.43 -17.81 -9.59
C ALA A 52 -0.44 -18.36 -8.57
N ARG A 53 0.80 -17.84 -8.57
CA ARG A 53 1.83 -18.24 -7.62
C ARG A 53 1.45 -17.83 -6.19
N VAL A 54 0.94 -16.61 -6.03
CA VAL A 54 0.47 -16.13 -4.72
C VAL A 54 -0.72 -16.96 -4.22
N ALA A 55 -1.64 -17.35 -5.11
CA ALA A 55 -2.75 -18.24 -4.73
C ALA A 55 -2.25 -19.58 -4.18
N ARG A 56 -1.21 -20.15 -4.80
CA ARG A 56 -0.59 -21.39 -4.32
C ARG A 56 0.09 -21.19 -2.95
N LEU A 57 0.76 -20.05 -2.75
CA LEU A 57 1.38 -19.73 -1.46
C LEU A 57 0.33 -19.59 -0.36
N ARG A 58 -0.81 -18.98 -0.66
CA ARG A 58 -1.92 -18.86 0.28
C ARG A 58 -2.49 -20.22 0.66
N ALA A 59 -2.68 -21.10 -0.32
CA ALA A 59 -3.17 -22.46 -0.08
C ALA A 59 -2.21 -23.26 0.83
N GLU A 60 -0.91 -23.15 0.59
CA GLU A 60 0.10 -23.81 1.42
C GLU A 60 0.13 -23.23 2.83
N THR A 61 -0.03 -21.92 2.96
CA THR A 61 -0.11 -21.23 4.26
C THR A 61 -1.27 -21.78 5.10
N LYS A 62 -2.45 -21.92 4.49
CA LYS A 62 -3.63 -22.49 5.13
C LYS A 62 -3.38 -23.95 5.56
N LYS A 63 -2.75 -24.73 4.69
CA LYS A 63 -2.41 -26.12 4.95
C LYS A 63 -1.51 -26.27 6.16
N ARG A 64 -0.62 -25.32 6.42
CA ARG A 64 0.29 -25.28 7.57
C ARG A 64 -0.36 -24.75 8.85
N GLY A 65 -1.63 -24.39 8.82
CA GLY A 65 -2.34 -23.85 9.99
C GLY A 65 -2.10 -22.37 10.25
N MET A 66 -1.51 -21.65 9.30
CA MET A 66 -1.34 -20.19 9.37
C MET A 66 -2.46 -19.50 8.60
N ASP A 67 -2.56 -18.18 8.74
CA ASP A 67 -3.64 -17.40 8.15
C ASP A 67 -3.34 -17.05 6.67
N PRO A 68 -4.10 -17.62 5.71
CA PRO A 68 -3.90 -17.33 4.28
C PRO A 68 -4.33 -15.93 3.86
N ASN A 69 -5.01 -15.19 4.72
CA ASN A 69 -5.53 -13.85 4.46
C ASN A 69 -4.67 -12.75 5.07
N VAL A 70 -3.57 -13.11 5.71
CA VAL A 70 -2.61 -12.17 6.32
C VAL A 70 -1.23 -12.42 5.71
N TRP A 71 -0.63 -11.34 5.17
CA TRP A 71 0.69 -11.45 4.57
C TRP A 71 1.79 -11.54 5.62
N PHE A 72 1.90 -10.52 6.49
CA PHE A 72 2.99 -10.45 7.46
C PHE A 72 2.93 -11.63 8.44
N HIS A 73 4.07 -12.30 8.61
CA HIS A 73 4.27 -13.45 9.52
C HIS A 73 3.43 -14.68 9.18
N ASN A 74 2.71 -14.67 8.06
CA ASN A 74 1.92 -15.80 7.58
C ASN A 74 2.36 -16.17 6.16
N VAL A 75 1.69 -15.67 5.13
CA VAL A 75 2.07 -16.00 3.75
C VAL A 75 3.50 -15.55 3.43
N GLU A 76 3.96 -14.49 4.06
CA GLU A 76 5.34 -13.99 3.94
C GLU A 76 6.38 -15.09 4.20
N TYR A 77 6.21 -15.87 5.24
CA TYR A 77 7.14 -16.96 5.58
C TYR A 77 7.14 -18.08 4.54
N VAL A 78 5.96 -18.44 4.06
CA VAL A 78 5.83 -19.48 3.02
C VAL A 78 6.44 -18.97 1.71
N ALA A 79 6.23 -17.71 1.37
CA ALA A 79 6.82 -17.08 0.18
C ALA A 79 8.35 -17.10 0.26
N ALA A 80 8.93 -16.69 1.39
CA ALA A 80 10.37 -16.69 1.58
C ALA A 80 10.97 -18.10 1.37
N GLU A 81 10.30 -19.11 1.87
CA GLU A 81 10.74 -20.51 1.75
C GLU A 81 10.57 -21.06 0.32
N LYS A 82 9.41 -20.84 -0.29
CA LYS A 82 9.04 -21.50 -1.56
C LYS A 82 9.56 -20.79 -2.79
N ILE A 83 9.59 -19.46 -2.81
CA ILE A 83 9.98 -18.67 -3.97
C ILE A 83 11.17 -17.75 -3.73
N GLY A 84 11.74 -17.80 -2.52
CA GLY A 84 12.92 -17.02 -2.17
C GLY A 84 12.59 -15.62 -1.64
N PRO A 85 13.62 -14.84 -1.30
CA PRO A 85 13.46 -13.57 -0.61
C PRO A 85 13.02 -12.40 -1.50
N GLU A 86 13.08 -12.54 -2.82
CA GLU A 86 12.83 -11.44 -3.76
C GLU A 86 11.45 -10.81 -3.58
N THR A 87 10.40 -11.63 -3.61
CA THR A 87 9.02 -11.12 -3.48
C THR A 87 8.76 -10.54 -2.10
N VAL A 88 9.28 -11.18 -1.06
CA VAL A 88 9.16 -10.70 0.32
C VAL A 88 9.83 -9.33 0.47
N THR A 89 11.03 -9.18 -0.08
CA THR A 89 11.78 -7.91 -0.07
C THR A 89 11.04 -6.85 -0.86
N TYR A 90 10.52 -7.21 -2.03
CA TYR A 90 9.74 -6.31 -2.87
C TYR A 90 8.51 -5.76 -2.12
N VAL A 91 7.71 -6.65 -1.53
CA VAL A 91 6.51 -6.26 -0.78
C VAL A 91 6.88 -5.37 0.41
N GLY A 92 7.94 -5.72 1.14
CA GLY A 92 8.42 -4.92 2.27
C GLY A 92 8.85 -3.52 1.86
N ASN A 93 9.55 -3.40 0.73
CA ASN A 93 10.01 -2.10 0.21
C ASN A 93 8.84 -1.24 -0.26
N ILE A 94 7.90 -1.81 -1.01
CA ILE A 94 6.72 -1.09 -1.47
C ILE A 94 5.86 -0.65 -0.28
N TYR A 95 5.73 -1.49 0.74
CA TYR A 95 5.02 -1.15 1.97
C TYR A 95 5.64 0.06 2.67
N LYS A 96 6.97 0.12 2.78
CA LYS A 96 7.67 1.26 3.37
C LYS A 96 7.39 2.56 2.60
N TYR A 97 7.40 2.51 1.27
CA TYR A 97 7.04 3.66 0.44
C TYR A 97 5.60 4.08 0.63
N TYR A 98 4.70 3.12 0.67
CA TYR A 98 3.28 3.39 0.89
C TYR A 98 3.06 4.12 2.21
N ILE A 99 3.69 3.67 3.28
CA ILE A 99 3.59 4.30 4.60
C ILE A 99 4.18 5.72 4.58
N ALA A 100 5.36 5.90 3.97
CA ALA A 100 5.98 7.22 3.85
C ALA A 100 5.12 8.19 3.04
N TYR A 101 4.59 7.73 1.91
CA TYR A 101 3.70 8.52 1.06
C TYR A 101 2.42 8.93 1.82
N LYS A 102 1.81 7.99 2.53
CA LYS A 102 0.60 8.22 3.30
C LYS A 102 0.83 9.27 4.39
N LEU A 103 1.96 9.19 5.11
CA LEU A 103 2.31 10.17 6.14
C LEU A 103 2.51 11.56 5.56
N VAL A 104 3.19 11.68 4.43
CA VAL A 104 3.39 12.95 3.74
C VAL A 104 2.05 13.55 3.31
N MET A 105 1.18 12.74 2.72
CA MET A 105 -0.14 13.19 2.28
C MET A 105 -1.01 13.63 3.45
N GLU A 106 -0.98 12.92 4.57
CA GLU A 106 -1.70 13.30 5.79
C GLU A 106 -1.20 14.65 6.33
N GLN A 107 0.12 14.86 6.35
CA GLN A 107 0.71 16.14 6.76
C GLN A 107 0.30 17.28 5.84
N MET A 108 0.30 17.06 4.54
CA MET A 108 -0.14 18.06 3.57
C MET A 108 -1.61 18.43 3.75
N GLN A 109 -2.46 17.45 3.98
CA GLN A 109 -3.88 17.67 4.25
C GLN A 109 -4.10 18.47 5.54
N LEU A 110 -3.35 18.16 6.60
CA LEU A 110 -3.42 18.92 7.86
C LEU A 110 -2.97 20.36 7.67
N ARG A 111 -1.89 20.61 6.92
CA ARG A 111 -1.41 21.94 6.61
C ARG A 111 -2.44 22.74 5.79
N GLN A 112 -3.07 22.08 4.82
CA GLN A 112 -4.09 22.71 4.00
C GLN A 112 -5.31 23.11 4.84
N LYS A 113 -5.78 22.21 5.71
CA LYS A 113 -6.90 22.49 6.62
C LYS A 113 -6.57 23.64 7.59
N ALA A 114 -5.33 23.67 8.12
CA ALA A 114 -4.90 24.73 9.00
C ALA A 114 -4.86 26.08 8.25
N SER A 115 -4.34 26.09 7.02
CA SER A 115 -4.31 27.28 6.16
C SER A 115 -5.72 27.78 5.84
N GLU A 116 -6.64 26.89 5.49
CA GLU A 116 -8.03 27.24 5.22
C GLU A 116 -8.72 27.81 6.46
N ALA A 117 -8.46 27.23 7.64
CA ALA A 117 -9.01 27.70 8.91
C ALA A 117 -8.51 29.10 9.23
N LEU A 118 -7.21 29.39 8.99
CA LEU A 118 -6.65 30.74 9.18
C LEU A 118 -7.26 31.74 8.21
N GLN A 119 -7.42 31.39 6.94
CA GLN A 119 -8.06 32.23 5.94
C GLN A 119 -9.52 32.54 6.34
N GLN A 120 -10.22 31.57 6.83
CA GLN A 120 -11.60 31.73 7.30
C GLN A 120 -11.68 32.66 8.50
N GLN A 121 -10.75 32.54 9.46
CA GLN A 121 -10.66 33.46 10.60
C GLN A 121 -10.37 34.90 10.16
N GLU A 122 -9.47 35.08 9.21
CA GLU A 122 -9.15 36.41 8.65
C GLU A 122 -10.36 37.04 7.97
N LYS A 123 -11.13 36.26 7.21
CA LYS A 123 -12.35 36.73 6.56
C LYS A 123 -13.40 37.16 7.58
N VAL A 124 -13.58 36.36 8.63
CA VAL A 124 -14.55 36.68 9.70
C VAL A 124 -14.09 37.93 10.45
N SER A 125 -12.80 38.07 10.74
CA SER A 125 -12.23 39.23 11.41
C SER A 125 -12.37 40.49 10.56
N ALA A 126 -12.12 40.40 9.25
CA ALA A 126 -12.28 41.52 8.32
C ALA A 126 -13.75 41.93 8.20
N ALA A 127 -14.68 40.99 8.17
CA ALA A 127 -16.12 41.27 8.11
C ALA A 127 -16.62 41.97 9.37
N LYS A 128 -16.02 41.70 10.54
CA LYS A 128 -16.38 42.35 11.81
C LYS A 128 -15.85 43.78 11.93
N LYS A 129 -14.81 44.13 11.17
CA LYS A 129 -14.19 45.45 11.19
C LYS A 129 -14.83 46.45 10.23
N SER A 130 -15.65 46.01 9.32
CA SER A 130 -16.40 46.87 8.40
C SER A 130 -17.83 47.17 8.91
#